data_6b2a5e1554a730d36fa98f99e59037b4
#
_entry.id   6b2a5e1554a730d36fa98f99e59037b4
#
_cell.length_a   1.000
_cell.length_b   1.000
_cell.length_c   1.000
_cell.angle_alpha   90.00
_cell.angle_beta   90.00
_cell.angle_gamma   90.00
#
_symmetry.space_group_name_H-M   'P 1'
#
loop_
_entity.id
_entity.type
_entity.pdbx_description
1 polymer ?
#
loop_
_entity_poly.entity_id
_entity_poly.type
_entity_poly.pdbx_seq_one_letter_code
_entity_poly.pdbx_strand_id
1 'polypeptide(L)'
;MPLKFPFTKNKKEIKPQPLGLEQSHLPQHVAIIMDGNGRWAKNRNMPRIAGHKEGMGVVKKIVRHASDIGVKVLTLYAFSTENWKRPKNEVDFLMKLPVDFLNTYLPELIERNVQVRTIGDFNVLPPHTKKAVQEATEKTQHNDGLILNFALNYGSRYEMINAVKQIAAQVEEGELSSEDVNEELFTSNLYTCELIEPDLLIRTSGEQRLSNFLLWQLAYAEFWFTEVYWPDFDESHFEKALLDYQKRKRRYGGV
;
A
#
# COMPACT_ATOMS: atom_id res chain seq x y z
N MET A 1 -10.49 22.47 49.45
CA MET A 1 -11.13 21.52 48.52
C MET A 1 -10.84 21.97 47.09
N PRO A 2 -10.07 21.25 46.30
CA PRO A 2 -9.84 21.57 44.88
C PRO A 2 -10.91 20.87 44.03
N LEU A 3 -11.59 21.67 43.21
CA LEU A 3 -12.57 21.24 42.21
C LEU A 3 -11.88 20.39 41.12
N LYS A 4 -12.27 19.12 40.99
CA LYS A 4 -11.92 18.25 39.87
C LYS A 4 -12.82 18.60 38.69
N PHE A 5 -12.23 19.12 37.62
CA PHE A 5 -12.88 19.22 36.31
C PHE A 5 -12.89 17.83 35.66
N PRO A 6 -14.00 17.34 35.12
CA PRO A 6 -14.03 16.09 34.39
C PRO A 6 -13.37 16.27 33.03
N PHE A 7 -12.37 15.41 32.72
CA PHE A 7 -11.82 15.26 31.38
C PHE A 7 -12.94 14.85 30.42
N THR A 8 -13.37 15.77 29.57
CA THR A 8 -14.22 15.44 28.42
C THR A 8 -13.40 14.60 27.45
N LYS A 9 -13.73 13.31 27.31
CA LYS A 9 -13.25 12.47 26.21
C LYS A 9 -13.60 13.18 24.89
N ASN A 10 -12.59 13.56 24.12
CA ASN A 10 -12.76 14.03 22.75
C ASN A 10 -13.61 13.00 22.00
N LYS A 11 -14.86 13.34 21.71
CA LYS A 11 -15.65 12.63 20.70
C LYS A 11 -14.90 12.82 19.37
N LYS A 12 -14.38 11.72 18.79
CA LYS A 12 -13.94 11.72 17.39
C LYS A 12 -15.11 12.30 16.58
N GLU A 13 -14.92 13.44 15.95
CA GLU A 13 -15.85 13.95 14.93
C GLU A 13 -15.90 12.92 13.82
N ILE A 14 -17.02 12.22 13.74
CA ILE A 14 -17.31 11.32 12.60
C ILE A 14 -17.58 12.27 11.44
N LYS A 15 -16.59 12.41 10.54
CA LYS A 15 -16.81 13.14 9.28
C LYS A 15 -17.94 12.46 8.51
N PRO A 16 -18.81 13.22 7.80
CA PRO A 16 -19.89 12.65 7.04
C PRO A 16 -19.30 11.66 6.01
N GLN A 17 -19.82 10.45 6.02
CA GLN A 17 -19.44 9.44 5.03
C GLN A 17 -19.85 9.89 3.63
N PRO A 18 -19.04 9.54 2.59
CA PRO A 18 -19.45 9.76 1.21
C PRO A 18 -20.82 9.13 0.96
N LEU A 19 -21.70 9.87 0.30
CA LEU A 19 -23.06 9.42 -0.04
C LEU A 19 -22.99 8.09 -0.82
N GLY A 20 -23.49 7.00 -0.19
CA GLY A 20 -23.64 5.69 -0.83
C GLY A 20 -22.63 4.63 -0.45
N LEU A 21 -21.58 4.91 0.36
CA LEU A 21 -20.66 3.89 0.85
C LEU A 21 -21.24 3.18 2.09
N GLU A 22 -21.46 1.88 1.97
CA GLU A 22 -21.90 1.03 3.08
C GLU A 22 -20.66 0.45 3.79
N GLN A 23 -20.50 0.74 5.08
CA GLN A 23 -19.37 0.29 5.90
C GLN A 23 -19.19 -1.23 5.92
N SER A 24 -20.28 -1.97 5.95
CA SER A 24 -20.28 -3.44 5.97
C SER A 24 -19.74 -4.08 4.68
N HIS A 25 -19.70 -3.32 3.59
CA HIS A 25 -19.28 -3.78 2.26
C HIS A 25 -18.03 -3.06 1.74
N LEU A 26 -17.29 -2.35 2.61
CA LEU A 26 -16.02 -1.76 2.21
C LEU A 26 -14.94 -2.83 2.03
N PRO A 27 -14.08 -2.70 0.99
CA PRO A 27 -12.89 -3.52 0.92
C PRO A 27 -12.01 -3.22 2.14
N GLN A 28 -11.59 -4.25 2.84
CA GLN A 28 -10.73 -4.08 4.02
C GLN A 28 -9.30 -3.76 3.62
N HIS A 29 -8.83 -4.34 2.51
CA HIS A 29 -7.50 -4.08 1.97
C HIS A 29 -7.60 -3.58 0.52
N VAL A 30 -7.12 -2.37 0.29
CA VAL A 30 -7.00 -1.77 -1.04
C VAL A 30 -5.53 -1.70 -1.44
N ALA A 31 -5.18 -2.27 -2.59
CA ALA A 31 -3.85 -2.17 -3.19
C ALA A 31 -3.89 -1.19 -4.38
N ILE A 32 -2.88 -0.32 -4.51
CA ILE A 32 -2.85 0.69 -5.59
C ILE A 32 -1.54 0.65 -6.36
N ILE A 33 -1.64 0.51 -7.69
CA ILE A 33 -0.53 0.77 -8.62
C ILE A 33 -0.64 2.20 -9.10
N MET A 34 0.23 3.07 -8.59
CA MET A 34 0.28 4.51 -8.81
C MET A 34 0.98 4.85 -10.13
N ASP A 35 0.32 4.55 -11.25
CA ASP A 35 0.89 4.71 -12.59
C ASP A 35 0.51 6.03 -13.24
N GLY A 36 1.32 6.46 -14.23
CA GLY A 36 1.05 7.62 -15.07
C GLY A 36 1.83 8.88 -14.69
N ASN A 37 2.59 8.92 -13.61
CA ASN A 37 3.35 10.11 -13.17
C ASN A 37 4.21 10.71 -14.28
N GLY A 38 4.99 9.87 -14.97
CA GLY A 38 5.86 10.33 -16.06
C GLY A 38 5.11 10.81 -17.31
N ARG A 39 3.99 10.16 -17.66
CA ARG A 39 3.12 10.56 -18.79
C ARG A 39 2.41 11.88 -18.48
N TRP A 40 1.92 12.03 -17.27
CA TRP A 40 1.31 13.26 -16.78
C TRP A 40 2.24 14.48 -16.94
N ALA A 41 3.51 14.33 -16.50
CA ALA A 41 4.52 15.37 -16.64
C ALA A 41 4.84 15.66 -18.10
N LYS A 42 5.03 14.63 -18.94
CA LYS A 42 5.31 14.77 -20.37
C LYS A 42 4.19 15.54 -21.10
N ASN A 43 2.93 15.24 -20.80
CA ASN A 43 1.78 15.92 -21.40
C ASN A 43 1.68 17.42 -21.03
N ARG A 44 2.44 17.83 -19.98
CA ARG A 44 2.53 19.22 -19.51
C ARG A 44 3.89 19.87 -19.80
N ASN A 45 4.69 19.23 -20.67
CA ASN A 45 6.05 19.69 -21.00
C ASN A 45 6.96 19.84 -19.77
N MET A 46 6.76 18.98 -18.77
CA MET A 46 7.51 18.98 -17.52
C MET A 46 8.45 17.74 -17.45
N PRO A 47 9.56 17.82 -16.71
CA PRO A 47 10.39 16.65 -16.46
C PRO A 47 9.62 15.58 -15.67
N ARG A 48 9.91 14.29 -15.93
CA ARG A 48 9.22 13.14 -15.29
C ARG A 48 9.17 13.23 -13.76
N ILE A 49 10.23 13.78 -13.17
CA ILE A 49 10.36 13.99 -11.72
C ILE A 49 9.23 14.87 -11.16
N ALA A 50 8.75 15.86 -11.92
CA ALA A 50 7.65 16.72 -11.49
C ALA A 50 6.36 15.94 -11.27
N GLY A 51 6.05 14.97 -12.16
CA GLY A 51 4.89 14.10 -11.98
C GLY A 51 4.98 13.23 -10.72
N HIS A 52 6.15 12.68 -10.43
CA HIS A 52 6.35 11.92 -9.20
C HIS A 52 6.19 12.78 -7.94
N LYS A 53 6.68 14.02 -7.97
CA LYS A 53 6.52 14.97 -6.86
C LYS A 53 5.03 15.31 -6.64
N GLU A 54 4.29 15.57 -7.70
CA GLU A 54 2.84 15.83 -7.61
C GLU A 54 2.09 14.62 -7.07
N GLY A 55 2.44 13.41 -7.55
CA GLY A 55 1.87 12.17 -7.09
C GLY A 55 2.02 11.92 -5.58
N MET A 56 3.02 12.49 -4.92
CA MET A 56 3.17 12.41 -3.46
C MET A 56 2.06 13.17 -2.72
N GLY A 57 1.60 14.30 -3.28
CA GLY A 57 0.44 15.02 -2.74
C GLY A 57 -0.83 14.17 -2.78
N VAL A 58 -0.99 13.37 -3.84
CA VAL A 58 -2.11 12.43 -3.97
C VAL A 58 -2.02 11.30 -2.92
N VAL A 59 -0.82 10.73 -2.69
CA VAL A 59 -0.62 9.72 -1.63
C VAL A 59 -1.18 10.23 -0.31
N LYS A 60 -0.81 11.45 0.10
CA LYS A 60 -1.30 12.06 1.34
C LYS A 60 -2.84 12.12 1.41
N LYS A 61 -3.48 12.61 0.34
CA LYS A 61 -4.94 12.74 0.27
C LYS A 61 -5.63 11.38 0.39
N ILE A 62 -5.16 10.39 -0.37
CA ILE A 62 -5.75 9.05 -0.38
C ILE A 62 -5.54 8.33 0.95
N VAL A 63 -4.36 8.45 1.58
CA VAL A 63 -4.11 7.88 2.92
C VAL A 63 -5.06 8.47 3.95
N ARG A 64 -5.24 9.79 3.97
CA ARG A 64 -6.19 10.46 4.87
C ARG A 64 -7.60 9.95 4.64
N HIS A 65 -8.01 9.94 3.38
CA HIS A 65 -9.37 9.54 3.01
C HIS A 65 -9.64 8.07 3.35
N ALA A 66 -8.72 7.16 3.00
CA ALA A 66 -8.82 5.74 3.34
C ALA A 66 -8.93 5.51 4.87
N SER A 67 -8.15 6.27 5.67
CA SER A 67 -8.22 6.25 7.13
C SER A 67 -9.58 6.78 7.63
N ASP A 68 -10.07 7.89 7.07
CA ASP A 68 -11.33 8.54 7.48
C ASP A 68 -12.56 7.63 7.21
N ILE A 69 -12.56 6.88 6.11
CA ILE A 69 -13.66 5.98 5.74
C ILE A 69 -13.55 4.56 6.33
N GLY A 70 -12.43 4.22 6.97
CA GLY A 70 -12.29 2.97 7.72
C GLY A 70 -11.70 1.79 6.95
N VAL A 71 -11.01 2.01 5.83
CA VAL A 71 -10.16 1.00 5.19
C VAL A 71 -9.13 0.51 6.20
N LYS A 72 -8.87 -0.80 6.26
CA LYS A 72 -7.94 -1.39 7.23
C LYS A 72 -6.50 -1.41 6.76
N VAL A 73 -6.29 -1.75 5.49
CA VAL A 73 -4.97 -1.83 4.87
C VAL A 73 -4.97 -1.08 3.54
N LEU A 74 -3.99 -0.22 3.33
CA LEU A 74 -3.73 0.45 2.06
C LEU A 74 -2.31 0.12 1.62
N THR A 75 -2.16 -0.71 0.59
CA THR A 75 -0.85 -1.05 0.02
C THR A 75 -0.57 -0.23 -1.23
N LEU A 76 0.52 0.53 -1.22
CA LEU A 76 0.92 1.40 -2.33
C LEU A 76 2.18 0.86 -3.01
N TYR A 77 2.12 0.65 -4.33
CA TYR A 77 3.27 0.23 -5.13
C TYR A 77 4.19 1.42 -5.40
N ALA A 78 5.11 1.67 -4.47
CA ALA A 78 5.97 2.85 -4.51
C ALA A 78 7.21 2.68 -5.40
N PHE A 79 7.84 1.47 -5.41
CA PHE A 79 9.01 1.18 -6.23
C PHE A 79 9.12 -0.32 -6.52
N SER A 80 9.12 -0.68 -7.81
CA SER A 80 9.28 -2.07 -8.24
C SER A 80 10.74 -2.45 -8.47
N THR A 81 11.05 -3.75 -8.39
CA THR A 81 12.38 -4.28 -8.76
C THR A 81 12.80 -3.92 -10.17
N GLU A 82 11.87 -3.78 -11.11
CA GLU A 82 12.14 -3.38 -12.49
C GLU A 82 12.52 -1.91 -12.62
N ASN A 83 12.18 -1.06 -11.65
CA ASN A 83 12.47 0.38 -11.69
C ASN A 83 13.97 0.69 -11.59
N TRP A 84 14.80 -0.25 -11.10
CA TRP A 84 16.25 -0.09 -11.11
C TRP A 84 16.84 0.07 -12.53
N LYS A 85 16.10 -0.37 -13.56
CA LYS A 85 16.51 -0.21 -14.97
C LYS A 85 16.29 1.21 -15.51
N ARG A 86 15.66 2.09 -14.74
CA ARG A 86 15.46 3.50 -15.12
C ARG A 86 16.77 4.30 -15.06
N PRO A 87 16.82 5.48 -15.70
CA PRO A 87 17.97 6.37 -15.56
C PRO A 87 18.31 6.65 -14.08
N LYS A 88 19.59 6.66 -13.75
CA LYS A 88 20.06 6.78 -12.37
C LYS A 88 19.49 7.99 -11.62
N ASN A 89 19.42 9.15 -12.29
CA ASN A 89 18.83 10.36 -11.71
C ASN A 89 17.35 10.21 -11.34
N GLU A 90 16.57 9.44 -12.12
CA GLU A 90 15.18 9.12 -11.79
C GLU A 90 15.13 8.15 -10.60
N VAL A 91 15.97 7.12 -10.57
CA VAL A 91 16.05 6.17 -9.45
C VAL A 91 16.43 6.88 -8.15
N ASP A 92 17.50 7.70 -8.18
CA ASP A 92 17.97 8.45 -7.01
C ASP A 92 16.87 9.38 -6.47
N PHE A 93 16.09 9.99 -7.36
CA PHE A 93 14.95 10.80 -6.97
C PHE A 93 13.82 9.97 -6.35
N LEU A 94 13.45 8.84 -6.98
CA LEU A 94 12.40 7.96 -6.47
C LEU A 94 12.74 7.38 -5.10
N MET A 95 14.02 7.12 -4.82
CA MET A 95 14.48 6.67 -3.51
C MET A 95 14.42 7.76 -2.43
N LYS A 96 14.38 9.03 -2.79
CA LYS A 96 14.18 10.16 -1.86
C LYS A 96 12.71 10.40 -1.53
N LEU A 97 11.79 10.06 -2.42
CA LEU A 97 10.36 10.34 -2.21
C LEU A 97 9.79 9.72 -0.92
N PRO A 98 10.05 8.44 -0.58
CA PRO A 98 9.62 7.89 0.70
C PRO A 98 10.20 8.65 1.90
N VAL A 99 11.46 9.09 1.80
CA VAL A 99 12.11 9.88 2.86
C VAL A 99 11.41 11.23 3.06
N ASP A 100 11.19 11.96 1.97
CA ASP A 100 10.53 13.26 2.00
C ASP A 100 9.10 13.15 2.52
N PHE A 101 8.37 12.10 2.09
CA PHE A 101 7.01 11.82 2.55
C PHE A 101 7.00 11.54 4.05
N LEU A 102 7.78 10.57 4.50
CA LEU A 102 7.78 10.15 5.90
C LEU A 102 8.27 11.29 6.81
N ASN A 103 9.36 11.97 6.46
CA ASN A 103 9.84 13.11 7.26
C ASN A 103 8.79 14.23 7.39
N THR A 104 7.99 14.44 6.33
CA THR A 104 6.98 15.51 6.33
C THR A 104 5.70 15.12 7.05
N TYR A 105 5.25 13.85 6.87
CA TYR A 105 3.91 13.44 7.27
C TYR A 105 3.88 12.48 8.47
N LEU A 106 5.01 12.01 8.97
CA LEU A 106 5.07 11.09 10.10
C LEU A 106 4.32 11.62 11.35
N PRO A 107 4.43 12.90 11.74
CA PRO A 107 3.64 13.39 12.88
C PRO A 107 2.13 13.25 12.67
N GLU A 108 1.66 13.52 11.46
CA GLU A 108 0.24 13.38 11.12
C GLU A 108 -0.19 11.91 11.07
N LEU A 109 0.66 11.00 10.57
CA LEU A 109 0.38 9.56 10.57
C LEU A 109 0.22 9.03 12.00
N ILE A 110 1.08 9.49 12.93
CA ILE A 110 0.98 9.14 14.36
C ILE A 110 -0.33 9.68 14.94
N GLU A 111 -0.65 10.96 14.73
CA GLU A 111 -1.88 11.61 15.23
C GLU A 111 -3.15 10.90 14.72
N ARG A 112 -3.13 10.44 13.47
CA ARG A 112 -4.24 9.71 12.84
C ARG A 112 -4.27 8.23 13.19
N ASN A 113 -3.37 7.77 14.05
CA ASN A 113 -3.28 6.37 14.43
C ASN A 113 -3.00 5.42 13.24
N VAL A 114 -2.24 5.90 12.23
CA VAL A 114 -1.86 5.12 11.06
C VAL A 114 -0.58 4.34 11.38
N GLN A 115 -0.59 3.02 11.15
CA GLN A 115 0.59 2.17 11.24
C GLN A 115 1.30 2.12 9.89
N VAL A 116 2.59 2.44 9.85
CA VAL A 116 3.42 2.32 8.64
C VAL A 116 4.06 0.95 8.60
N ARG A 117 3.90 0.26 7.48
CA ARG A 117 4.58 -1.00 7.15
C ARG A 117 5.23 -0.92 5.78
N THR A 118 6.12 -1.85 5.51
CA THR A 118 6.77 -1.95 4.20
C THR A 118 7.01 -3.39 3.84
N ILE A 119 6.90 -3.68 2.54
CA ILE A 119 7.23 -4.97 1.94
C ILE A 119 8.25 -4.79 0.80
N GLY A 120 9.08 -5.78 0.57
CA GLY A 120 10.11 -5.81 -0.47
C GLY A 120 11.51 -6.09 0.09
N ASP A 121 12.51 -6.13 -0.78
CA ASP A 121 13.89 -6.38 -0.38
C ASP A 121 14.58 -5.09 0.09
N PHE A 122 14.70 -4.96 1.40
CA PHE A 122 15.34 -3.83 2.07
C PHE A 122 16.87 -3.78 1.89
N ASN A 123 17.52 -4.91 1.59
CA ASN A 123 18.98 -5.01 1.62
C ASN A 123 19.66 -4.09 0.62
N VAL A 124 19.01 -3.84 -0.53
CA VAL A 124 19.56 -3.02 -1.61
C VAL A 124 19.11 -1.55 -1.57
N LEU A 125 18.23 -1.17 -0.63
CA LEU A 125 17.79 0.22 -0.52
C LEU A 125 18.92 1.13 -0.05
N PRO A 126 18.97 2.39 -0.50
CA PRO A 126 19.93 3.38 0.01
C PRO A 126 19.80 3.59 1.54
N PRO A 127 20.91 3.87 2.25
CA PRO A 127 20.88 4.02 3.71
C PRO A 127 19.87 5.06 4.22
N HIS A 128 19.72 6.19 3.49
CA HIS A 128 18.76 7.24 3.88
C HIS A 128 17.30 6.77 3.77
N THR A 129 16.99 5.95 2.77
CA THR A 129 15.64 5.37 2.60
C THR A 129 15.36 4.34 3.68
N LYS A 130 16.32 3.43 3.95
CA LYS A 130 16.22 2.44 5.05
C LYS A 130 15.93 3.14 6.37
N LYS A 131 16.74 4.16 6.72
CA LYS A 131 16.60 4.89 7.97
C LYS A 131 15.22 5.54 8.13
N ALA A 132 14.74 6.24 7.10
CA ALA A 132 13.44 6.91 7.17
C ALA A 132 12.27 5.92 7.32
N VAL A 133 12.32 4.80 6.59
CA VAL A 133 11.31 3.75 6.67
C VAL A 133 11.34 3.08 8.04
N GLN A 134 12.51 2.70 8.53
CA GLN A 134 12.67 2.07 9.85
C GLN A 134 12.15 2.98 10.96
N GLU A 135 12.53 4.27 10.95
CA GLU A 135 12.05 5.24 11.92
C GLU A 135 10.52 5.39 11.91
N ALA A 136 9.92 5.43 10.71
CA ALA A 136 8.47 5.52 10.60
C ALA A 136 7.77 4.26 11.11
N THR A 137 8.27 3.08 10.77
CA THR A 137 7.73 1.80 11.24
C THR A 137 7.83 1.70 12.77
N GLU A 138 8.98 2.00 13.36
CA GLU A 138 9.20 1.97 14.82
C GLU A 138 8.27 2.96 15.56
N LYS A 139 8.14 4.19 15.06
CA LYS A 139 7.31 5.22 15.71
C LYS A 139 5.81 4.97 15.59
N THR A 140 5.38 4.15 14.64
CA THR A 140 3.96 3.86 14.40
C THR A 140 3.57 2.42 14.73
N GLN A 141 4.48 1.58 15.24
CA GLN A 141 4.25 0.14 15.47
C GLN A 141 3.08 -0.18 16.42
N HIS A 142 2.74 0.75 17.32
CA HIS A 142 1.65 0.58 18.28
C HIS A 142 0.33 1.22 17.81
N ASN A 143 0.31 1.83 16.62
CA ASN A 143 -0.92 2.32 16.04
C ASN A 143 -1.79 1.15 15.55
N ASP A 144 -3.09 1.26 15.74
CA ASP A 144 -4.07 0.21 15.44
C ASP A 144 -5.19 0.66 14.46
N GLY A 145 -4.97 1.80 13.79
CA GLY A 145 -5.87 2.31 12.77
C GLY A 145 -5.58 1.74 11.37
N LEU A 146 -5.49 2.61 10.35
CA LEU A 146 -5.12 2.22 8.99
C LEU A 146 -3.68 1.69 8.96
N ILE A 147 -3.45 0.53 8.36
CA ILE A 147 -2.11 0.07 7.99
C ILE A 147 -1.77 0.65 6.62
N LEU A 148 -0.80 1.56 6.58
CA LEU A 148 -0.21 2.09 5.35
C LEU A 148 1.02 1.27 5.00
N ASN A 149 0.89 0.39 4.01
CA ASN A 149 1.93 -0.52 3.58
C ASN A 149 2.59 -0.04 2.28
N PHE A 150 3.88 0.23 2.29
CA PHE A 150 4.62 0.61 1.08
C PHE A 150 5.35 -0.60 0.48
N ALA A 151 5.04 -0.94 -0.76
CA ALA A 151 5.83 -1.89 -1.53
C ALA A 151 7.05 -1.15 -2.14
N LEU A 152 8.23 -1.30 -1.51
CA LEU A 152 9.49 -0.66 -1.85
C LEU A 152 10.51 -1.71 -2.30
N ASN A 153 11.07 -1.53 -3.48
CA ASN A 153 11.93 -2.54 -4.11
C ASN A 153 11.26 -3.91 -4.10
N TYR A 154 9.97 -3.89 -4.46
CA TYR A 154 9.10 -5.05 -4.41
C TYR A 154 8.89 -5.63 -5.81
N GLY A 155 8.84 -6.95 -5.88
CA GLY A 155 8.41 -7.72 -7.04
C GLY A 155 7.91 -9.08 -6.59
N SER A 156 6.67 -9.44 -6.96
CA SER A 156 6.03 -10.66 -6.46
C SER A 156 6.77 -11.93 -6.83
N ARG A 157 7.34 -12.01 -8.04
CA ARG A 157 8.17 -13.16 -8.44
C ARG A 157 9.39 -13.34 -7.55
N TYR A 158 10.03 -12.23 -7.16
CA TYR A 158 11.18 -12.26 -6.25
C TYR A 158 10.76 -12.70 -4.86
N GLU A 159 9.66 -12.15 -4.33
CA GLU A 159 9.07 -12.56 -3.06
C GLU A 159 8.77 -14.07 -3.03
N MET A 160 8.07 -14.59 -4.05
CA MET A 160 7.72 -16.00 -4.16
C MET A 160 8.97 -16.91 -4.18
N ILE A 161 10.01 -16.53 -4.94
CA ILE A 161 11.28 -17.28 -4.96
C ILE A 161 11.96 -17.25 -3.59
N ASN A 162 11.90 -16.13 -2.86
CA ASN A 162 12.44 -16.05 -1.50
C ASN A 162 11.67 -16.95 -0.53
N ALA A 163 10.34 -16.97 -0.62
CA ALA A 163 9.51 -17.88 0.18
C ALA A 163 9.87 -19.35 -0.10
N VAL A 164 10.00 -19.72 -1.38
CA VAL A 164 10.45 -21.09 -1.76
C VAL A 164 11.82 -21.43 -1.19
N LYS A 165 12.78 -20.50 -1.21
CA LYS A 165 14.12 -20.72 -0.65
C LYS A 165 14.08 -20.92 0.87
N GLN A 166 13.25 -20.16 1.60
CA GLN A 166 13.09 -20.30 3.03
C GLN A 166 12.50 -21.67 3.40
N ILE A 167 11.43 -22.07 2.69
CA ILE A 167 10.80 -23.38 2.88
C ILE A 167 11.78 -24.52 2.55
N ALA A 168 12.54 -24.40 1.44
CA ALA A 168 13.52 -25.41 1.05
C ALA A 168 14.63 -25.56 2.11
N ALA A 169 15.11 -24.46 2.69
CA ALA A 169 16.09 -24.49 3.78
C ALA A 169 15.55 -25.22 5.02
N GLN A 170 14.31 -24.92 5.42
CA GLN A 170 13.66 -25.60 6.56
C GLN A 170 13.48 -27.12 6.32
N VAL A 171 13.19 -27.52 5.07
CA VAL A 171 13.11 -28.94 4.70
C VAL A 171 14.51 -29.58 4.75
N GLU A 172 15.55 -28.91 4.25
CA GLU A 172 16.93 -29.40 4.26
C GLU A 172 17.46 -29.55 5.71
N GLU A 173 17.09 -28.64 6.59
CA GLU A 173 17.43 -28.65 8.02
C GLU A 173 16.60 -29.67 8.84
N GLY A 174 15.61 -30.32 8.21
CA GLY A 174 14.73 -31.31 8.84
C GLY A 174 13.68 -30.72 9.78
N GLU A 175 13.44 -29.41 9.70
CA GLU A 175 12.38 -28.72 10.46
C GLU A 175 10.99 -28.96 9.85
N LEU A 176 10.93 -29.20 8.54
CA LEU A 176 9.72 -29.48 7.77
C LEU A 176 9.89 -30.71 6.89
N SER A 177 8.80 -31.42 6.62
CA SER A 177 8.72 -32.38 5.51
C SER A 177 8.25 -31.70 4.23
N SER A 178 8.64 -32.19 3.07
CA SER A 178 8.08 -31.72 1.79
C SER A 178 6.55 -31.90 1.72
N GLU A 179 5.99 -32.84 2.45
CA GLU A 179 4.55 -33.09 2.53
C GLU A 179 3.80 -32.05 3.37
N ASP A 180 4.50 -31.29 4.22
CA ASP A 180 3.92 -30.20 5.01
C ASP A 180 3.73 -28.92 4.17
N VAL A 181 4.35 -28.87 2.96
CA VAL A 181 4.28 -27.69 2.09
C VAL A 181 2.88 -27.57 1.49
N ASN A 182 2.18 -26.51 1.89
CA ASN A 182 0.82 -26.17 1.44
C ASN A 182 0.67 -24.65 1.25
N GLU A 183 -0.51 -24.20 0.83
CA GLU A 183 -0.78 -22.78 0.56
C GLU A 183 -0.61 -21.90 1.82
N GLU A 184 -1.00 -22.41 2.99
CA GLU A 184 -0.92 -21.69 4.26
C GLU A 184 0.55 -21.49 4.67
N LEU A 185 1.36 -22.54 4.61
CA LEU A 185 2.80 -22.44 4.86
C LEU A 185 3.49 -21.51 3.85
N PHE A 186 3.13 -21.59 2.57
CA PHE A 186 3.69 -20.70 1.56
C PHE A 186 3.33 -19.24 1.85
N THR A 187 2.06 -18.96 2.17
CA THR A 187 1.57 -17.61 2.51
C THR A 187 2.25 -17.05 3.75
N SER A 188 2.53 -17.88 4.77
CA SER A 188 3.24 -17.46 5.99
C SER A 188 4.70 -17.04 5.74
N ASN A 189 5.29 -17.44 4.62
CA ASN A 189 6.63 -17.06 4.19
C ASN A 189 6.67 -15.84 3.24
N LEU A 190 5.51 -15.26 2.91
CA LEU A 190 5.45 -14.03 2.11
C LEU A 190 5.64 -12.78 2.98
N TYR A 191 6.07 -11.67 2.37
CA TYR A 191 6.23 -10.38 3.07
C TYR A 191 4.92 -9.85 3.65
N THR A 192 3.79 -10.34 3.16
CA THR A 192 2.44 -9.93 3.55
C THR A 192 1.78 -10.86 4.55
N CYS A 193 2.50 -11.81 5.15
CA CYS A 193 1.96 -12.86 6.02
C CYS A 193 1.14 -12.34 7.22
N GLU A 194 1.41 -11.11 7.67
CA GLU A 194 0.67 -10.46 8.75
C GLU A 194 -0.43 -9.50 8.25
N LEU A 195 -0.68 -9.45 6.96
CA LEU A 195 -1.70 -8.61 6.37
C LEU A 195 -2.85 -9.47 5.83
N ILE A 196 -4.06 -8.94 5.91
CA ILE A 196 -5.18 -9.51 5.17
C ILE A 196 -4.92 -9.39 3.67
N GLU A 197 -5.40 -10.32 2.87
CA GLU A 197 -5.28 -10.25 1.41
C GLU A 197 -6.02 -9.04 0.82
N PRO A 198 -5.55 -8.48 -0.31
CA PRO A 198 -6.24 -7.38 -0.96
C PRO A 198 -7.63 -7.80 -1.49
N ASP A 199 -8.64 -7.02 -1.17
CA ASP A 199 -9.98 -7.15 -1.74
C ASP A 199 -10.11 -6.44 -3.08
N LEU A 200 -9.40 -5.29 -3.22
CA LEU A 200 -9.48 -4.42 -4.38
C LEU A 200 -8.11 -3.97 -4.82
N LEU A 201 -7.80 -4.16 -6.10
CA LEU A 201 -6.67 -3.53 -6.76
C LEU A 201 -7.15 -2.36 -7.61
N ILE A 202 -6.57 -1.19 -7.40
CA ILE A 202 -6.75 0.00 -8.24
C ILE A 202 -5.48 0.22 -9.05
N ARG A 203 -5.63 0.45 -10.37
CA ARG A 203 -4.52 0.90 -11.21
C ARG A 203 -4.93 2.09 -12.06
N THR A 204 -4.12 3.15 -12.00
CA THR A 204 -4.30 4.39 -12.77
C THR A 204 -3.62 4.31 -14.14
N SER A 205 -3.98 5.24 -15.04
CA SER A 205 -3.35 5.52 -16.34
C SER A 205 -3.67 4.56 -17.50
N GLY A 206 -4.82 3.85 -17.45
CA GLY A 206 -5.31 3.03 -18.56
C GLY A 206 -4.62 1.69 -18.77
N GLU A 207 -3.65 1.35 -17.94
CA GLU A 207 -2.91 0.10 -18.03
C GLU A 207 -3.63 -1.03 -17.28
N GLN A 208 -3.82 -2.19 -17.92
CA GLN A 208 -4.60 -3.33 -17.40
C GLN A 208 -3.71 -4.55 -17.15
N ARG A 209 -2.65 -4.39 -16.41
CA ARG A 209 -1.70 -5.44 -16.01
C ARG A 209 -1.25 -5.26 -14.58
N LEU A 210 -0.80 -6.34 -13.92
CA LEU A 210 -0.35 -6.33 -12.53
C LEU A 210 1.09 -5.86 -12.36
N SER A 211 1.90 -5.92 -13.40
CA SER A 211 3.30 -5.48 -13.38
C SER A 211 4.11 -6.07 -12.23
N ASN A 212 3.96 -7.38 -11.99
CA ASN A 212 4.67 -8.11 -10.94
C ASN A 212 4.32 -7.64 -9.50
N PHE A 213 3.10 -7.11 -9.31
CA PHE A 213 2.61 -6.64 -8.01
C PHE A 213 1.66 -7.66 -7.39
N LEU A 214 1.94 -8.14 -6.19
CA LEU A 214 1.12 -8.99 -5.32
C LEU A 214 0.43 -10.18 -6.05
N LEU A 215 1.17 -10.92 -6.92
CA LEU A 215 0.57 -11.94 -7.80
C LEU A 215 -0.15 -13.06 -7.02
N TRP A 216 0.41 -13.50 -5.89
CA TRP A 216 -0.19 -14.51 -5.03
C TRP A 216 -1.41 -13.94 -4.31
N GLN A 217 -1.25 -12.80 -3.68
CA GLN A 217 -2.24 -12.19 -2.80
C GLN A 217 -3.46 -11.64 -3.55
N LEU A 218 -3.34 -11.36 -4.85
CA LEU A 218 -4.42 -10.84 -5.69
C LEU A 218 -5.28 -11.92 -6.36
N ALA A 219 -5.11 -13.20 -5.99
CA ALA A 219 -5.78 -14.33 -6.63
C ALA A 219 -7.32 -14.18 -6.67
N TYR A 220 -7.91 -13.58 -5.63
CA TYR A 220 -9.35 -13.37 -5.50
C TYR A 220 -9.74 -11.89 -5.38
N ALA A 221 -8.81 -10.96 -5.64
CA ALA A 221 -9.08 -9.54 -5.58
C ALA A 221 -9.92 -9.06 -6.78
N GLU A 222 -10.77 -8.06 -6.54
CA GLU A 222 -11.44 -7.33 -7.62
C GLU A 222 -10.50 -6.27 -8.19
N PHE A 223 -10.58 -6.04 -9.51
CA PHE A 223 -9.72 -5.06 -10.20
C PHE A 223 -10.53 -3.87 -10.68
N TRP A 224 -9.99 -2.67 -10.45
CA TRP A 224 -10.55 -1.43 -10.96
C TRP A 224 -9.47 -0.63 -11.69
N PHE A 225 -9.70 -0.35 -12.96
CA PHE A 225 -8.77 0.38 -13.84
C PHE A 225 -9.37 1.72 -14.22
N THR A 226 -8.52 2.76 -14.32
CA THR A 226 -8.93 4.10 -14.75
C THR A 226 -7.90 4.72 -15.68
N GLU A 227 -8.37 5.51 -16.66
CA GLU A 227 -7.53 6.29 -17.57
C GLU A 227 -6.83 7.47 -16.87
N VAL A 228 -7.33 7.87 -15.69
CA VAL A 228 -6.78 8.99 -14.93
C VAL A 228 -5.34 8.70 -14.54
N TYR A 229 -4.43 9.64 -14.78
CA TYR A 229 -3.06 9.55 -14.29
C TYR A 229 -3.00 9.75 -12.78
N TRP A 230 -2.05 9.09 -12.09
CA TRP A 230 -1.94 9.18 -10.64
C TRP A 230 -1.90 10.62 -10.09
N PRO A 231 -1.17 11.61 -10.69
CA PRO A 231 -1.20 12.99 -10.18
C PRO A 231 -2.57 13.69 -10.26
N ASP A 232 -3.47 13.23 -11.13
CA ASP A 232 -4.83 13.76 -11.28
C ASP A 232 -5.88 12.89 -10.53
N PHE A 233 -5.44 11.80 -9.86
CA PHE A 233 -6.30 10.95 -9.06
C PHE A 233 -6.62 11.62 -7.72
N ASP A 234 -7.86 11.53 -7.28
CA ASP A 234 -8.34 12.17 -6.06
C ASP A 234 -9.28 11.28 -5.24
N GLU A 235 -9.80 11.83 -4.16
CA GLU A 235 -10.73 11.15 -3.26
C GLU A 235 -12.01 10.69 -4.00
N SER A 236 -12.49 11.45 -4.98
CA SER A 236 -13.70 11.10 -5.74
C SER A 236 -13.49 9.88 -6.63
N HIS A 237 -12.31 9.75 -7.24
CA HIS A 237 -11.94 8.58 -8.02
C HIS A 237 -11.77 7.35 -7.12
N PHE A 238 -11.19 7.53 -5.93
CA PHE A 238 -11.06 6.46 -4.94
C PHE A 238 -12.43 5.98 -4.47
N GLU A 239 -13.34 6.89 -4.09
CA GLU A 239 -14.72 6.56 -3.72
C GLU A 239 -15.46 5.82 -4.85
N LYS A 240 -15.29 6.27 -6.10
CA LYS A 240 -15.88 5.58 -7.26
C LYS A 240 -15.41 4.13 -7.37
N ALA A 241 -14.11 3.86 -7.14
CA ALA A 241 -13.58 2.51 -7.14
C ALA A 241 -14.23 1.66 -6.04
N LEU A 242 -14.41 2.22 -4.83
CA LEU A 242 -15.06 1.55 -3.71
C LEU A 242 -16.55 1.29 -3.98
N LEU A 243 -17.28 2.25 -4.52
CA LEU A 243 -18.69 2.09 -4.90
C LEU A 243 -18.87 1.04 -5.99
N ASP A 244 -17.96 0.99 -6.97
CA ASP A 244 -18.00 -0.03 -8.02
C ASP A 244 -17.68 -1.41 -7.45
N TYR A 245 -16.75 -1.52 -6.49
CA TYR A 245 -16.48 -2.76 -5.75
C TYR A 245 -17.74 -3.26 -5.01
N GLN A 246 -18.43 -2.38 -4.28
CA GLN A 246 -19.63 -2.74 -3.50
C GLN A 246 -20.79 -3.27 -4.35
N LYS A 247 -20.87 -2.88 -5.63
CA LYS A 247 -21.89 -3.37 -6.56
C LYS A 247 -21.62 -4.80 -7.06
N ARG A 248 -20.38 -5.30 -6.88
CA ARG A 248 -19.99 -6.62 -7.40
C ARG A 248 -20.42 -7.73 -6.44
N LYS A 249 -20.93 -8.81 -7.01
CA LYS A 249 -21.21 -10.04 -6.26
C LYS A 249 -19.96 -10.92 -6.31
N ARG A 250 -19.20 -10.96 -5.22
CA ARG A 250 -18.02 -11.82 -5.12
C ARG A 250 -18.44 -13.29 -5.03
N ARG A 251 -17.92 -14.10 -5.94
CA ARG A 251 -18.14 -15.55 -5.98
C ARG A 251 -16.76 -16.21 -5.90
N TYR A 252 -16.53 -16.95 -4.83
CA TYR A 252 -15.25 -17.65 -4.58
C TYR A 252 -15.25 -19.07 -5.15
N GLY A 253 -15.78 -19.26 -6.38
CA GLY A 253 -15.85 -20.58 -7.02
C GLY A 253 -16.90 -21.54 -6.44
N GLY A 254 -17.67 -21.13 -5.44
CA GLY A 254 -18.83 -21.85 -4.91
C GLY A 254 -20.12 -21.47 -5.66
N VAL A 255 -21.07 -22.44 -5.78
CA VAL A 255 -22.40 -22.22 -6.37
C VAL A 255 -23.27 -21.40 -5.42
#